data_63174fcfa8274a290230b8fc45ef866b
#
_entry.id   63174fcfa8274a290230b8fc45ef866b
#
_cell.length_a   1.000
_cell.length_b   1.000
_cell.length_c   1.000
_cell.angle_alpha   90.00
_cell.angle_beta   90.00
_cell.angle_gamma   90.00
#
_symmetry.space_group_name_H-M   'P 1'
#
loop_
_entity.id
_entity.type
_entity.pdbx_description
1 polymer ?
#
loop_
_entity_poly.entity_id
_entity_poly.type
_entity_poly.pdbx_seq_one_letter_code
_entity_poly.pdbx_strand_id
1 'polypeptide(L)'
;RRILSEKAGKKVKVGHTGTLDPFATGLLILLANKATKLSNQFLKLDKWYEATIYLGKISTTGDPEGEITDYQNIKNTHYQNTDHQNIDHQNADCFTRSPHILPPSRTEIEKTIAKFIGQIDQTVPSFSAVKINGQRAYQLARRGEAVKMPTRKVEIYSIEILSYDFPQL
;
A
#
# COMPACT_ATOMS: atom_id res chain seq x y z
N ARG A 1 -18.54 -19.68 6.45
CA ARG A 1 -19.99 -19.63 6.42
C ARG A 1 -20.59 -21.04 6.30
N ARG A 2 -20.13 -21.88 5.33
CA ARG A 2 -20.62 -23.25 5.12
C ARG A 2 -20.54 -24.08 6.40
N ILE A 3 -19.37 -24.18 7.01
CA ILE A 3 -19.12 -24.95 8.23
C ILE A 3 -20.06 -24.55 9.37
N LEU A 4 -20.27 -23.25 9.60
CA LEU A 4 -21.17 -22.75 10.65
C LEU A 4 -22.64 -23.08 10.35
N SER A 5 -23.05 -23.06 9.08
CA SER A 5 -24.41 -23.41 8.69
C SER A 5 -24.66 -24.90 8.81
N GLU A 6 -23.73 -25.77 8.48
CA GLU A 6 -23.78 -27.20 8.65
C GLU A 6 -23.89 -27.58 10.13
N LYS A 7 -23.01 -27.03 10.98
CA LYS A 7 -23.07 -27.26 12.44
C LYS A 7 -24.36 -26.75 13.12
N ALA A 8 -24.93 -25.67 12.59
CA ALA A 8 -26.14 -25.08 13.16
C ALA A 8 -27.45 -25.66 12.59
N GLY A 9 -27.38 -26.57 11.59
CA GLY A 9 -28.54 -27.12 10.90
C GLY A 9 -29.39 -26.06 10.15
N LYS A 10 -28.86 -24.85 9.97
CA LYS A 10 -29.58 -23.73 9.31
C LYS A 10 -28.60 -22.71 8.72
N LYS A 11 -29.09 -21.90 7.77
CA LYS A 11 -28.31 -20.84 7.15
C LYS A 11 -27.83 -19.81 8.17
N VAL A 12 -26.51 -19.66 8.33
CA VAL A 12 -25.87 -18.67 9.20
C VAL A 12 -25.38 -17.50 8.34
N LYS A 13 -25.79 -16.28 8.66
CA LYS A 13 -25.24 -15.06 8.09
C LYS A 13 -23.88 -14.80 8.73
N VAL A 14 -22.84 -14.59 7.91
CA VAL A 14 -21.49 -14.27 8.39
C VAL A 14 -21.00 -13.01 7.68
N GLY A 15 -20.47 -12.07 8.44
CA GLY A 15 -19.74 -10.88 7.98
C GLY A 15 -18.38 -10.82 8.64
N HIS A 16 -17.49 -9.97 8.12
CA HIS A 16 -16.17 -9.67 8.71
C HIS A 16 -16.06 -8.18 9.03
N THR A 17 -15.11 -7.84 9.89
CA THR A 17 -14.90 -6.47 10.39
C THR A 17 -13.67 -5.81 9.80
N GLY A 18 -13.30 -6.18 8.61
CA GLY A 18 -12.15 -5.70 7.86
C GLY A 18 -11.78 -6.71 6.79
N THR A 19 -11.02 -6.28 5.81
CA THR A 19 -10.44 -7.18 4.81
C THR A 19 -9.00 -7.44 5.22
N LEU A 20 -8.62 -8.70 5.27
CA LEU A 20 -7.22 -9.12 5.36
C LEU A 20 -6.73 -9.35 3.93
N ASP A 21 -5.63 -8.73 3.56
CA ASP A 21 -5.05 -8.91 2.24
C ASP A 21 -4.55 -10.35 2.06
N PRO A 22 -4.53 -10.92 0.84
CA PRO A 22 -4.21 -12.34 0.62
C PRO A 22 -2.82 -12.73 1.13
N PHE A 23 -1.84 -11.84 1.02
CA PHE A 23 -0.47 -12.07 1.50
C PHE A 23 -0.29 -11.78 3.00
N ALA A 24 -1.27 -11.12 3.65
CA ALA A 24 -1.16 -10.74 5.05
C ALA A 24 -1.62 -11.86 5.99
N THR A 25 -1.01 -11.91 7.15
CA THR A 25 -1.45 -12.72 8.30
C THR A 25 -2.00 -11.82 9.41
N GLY A 26 -2.80 -12.36 10.31
CA GLY A 26 -3.29 -11.60 11.45
C GLY A 26 -4.72 -11.96 11.89
N LEU A 27 -5.28 -11.10 12.73
CA LEU A 27 -6.59 -11.29 13.32
C LEU A 27 -7.70 -10.81 12.37
N LEU A 28 -8.63 -11.71 12.05
CA LEU A 28 -9.85 -11.38 11.34
C LEU A 28 -11.07 -11.70 12.21
N ILE A 29 -11.80 -10.68 12.62
CA ILE A 29 -13.01 -10.84 13.43
C ILE A 29 -14.19 -11.17 12.51
N LEU A 30 -14.81 -12.32 12.73
CA LEU A 30 -16.02 -12.76 12.05
C LEU A 30 -17.24 -12.60 12.94
N LEU A 31 -18.29 -12.00 12.39
CA LEU A 31 -19.55 -11.76 13.08
C LEU A 31 -20.65 -12.66 12.48
N ALA A 32 -21.41 -13.33 13.36
CA ALA A 32 -22.46 -14.25 12.95
C ALA A 32 -23.86 -13.70 13.26
N ASN A 33 -24.81 -13.92 12.37
CA ASN A 33 -26.23 -13.60 12.51
C ASN A 33 -26.48 -12.15 12.98
N LYS A 34 -27.09 -11.95 14.12
CA LYS A 34 -27.42 -10.61 14.66
C LYS A 34 -26.17 -9.76 14.92
N ALA A 35 -25.05 -10.39 15.27
CA ALA A 35 -23.78 -9.68 15.50
C ALA A 35 -23.24 -8.97 14.25
N THR A 36 -23.64 -9.36 13.03
CA THR A 36 -23.23 -8.65 11.81
C THR A 36 -23.64 -7.16 11.78
N LYS A 37 -24.63 -6.77 12.59
CA LYS A 37 -25.03 -5.36 12.75
C LYS A 37 -23.99 -4.51 13.51
N LEU A 38 -23.10 -5.16 14.25
CA LEU A 38 -22.05 -4.50 15.04
C LEU A 38 -20.77 -4.23 14.22
N SER A 39 -20.73 -4.63 12.93
CA SER A 39 -19.52 -4.56 12.13
C SER A 39 -18.89 -3.15 12.08
N ASN A 40 -19.71 -2.10 12.03
CA ASN A 40 -19.23 -0.72 12.01
C ASN A 40 -18.52 -0.30 13.32
N GLN A 41 -18.89 -0.90 14.45
CA GLN A 41 -18.22 -0.61 15.73
C GLN A 41 -16.81 -1.21 15.71
N PHE A 42 -16.67 -2.46 15.26
CA PHE A 42 -15.37 -3.12 15.16
C PHE A 42 -14.46 -2.52 14.06
N LEU A 43 -15.04 -2.05 12.94
CA LEU A 43 -14.29 -1.39 11.88
C LEU A 43 -13.62 -0.09 12.35
N LYS A 44 -14.18 0.57 13.36
CA LYS A 44 -13.67 1.83 13.90
C LYS A 44 -12.62 1.65 15.01
N LEU A 45 -12.39 0.44 15.48
CA LEU A 45 -11.38 0.17 16.50
C LEU A 45 -9.98 0.43 15.93
N ASP A 46 -9.08 0.80 16.82
CA ASP A 46 -7.66 0.95 16.50
C ASP A 46 -7.07 -0.36 16.00
N LYS A 47 -6.04 -0.24 15.18
CA LYS A 47 -5.37 -1.37 14.54
C LYS A 47 -3.88 -1.25 14.68
N TRP A 48 -3.23 -2.40 14.82
CA TRP A 48 -1.80 -2.55 14.81
C TRP A 48 -1.39 -3.32 13.56
N TYR A 49 -0.34 -2.84 12.92
CA TYR A 49 0.24 -3.48 11.74
C TYR A 49 1.73 -3.63 11.96
N GLU A 50 2.24 -4.77 11.58
CA GLU A 50 3.67 -5.00 11.37
C GLU A 50 3.87 -5.17 9.87
N ALA A 51 4.78 -4.42 9.30
CA ALA A 51 5.00 -4.40 7.86
C ALA A 51 6.50 -4.40 7.56
N THR A 52 6.92 -5.21 6.59
CA THR A 52 8.24 -5.13 5.99
C THR A 52 8.19 -4.29 4.73
N ILE A 53 8.99 -3.25 4.67
CA ILE A 53 9.06 -2.33 3.54
C ILE A 53 10.39 -2.53 2.81
N TYR A 54 10.35 -2.75 1.50
CA TYR A 54 11.53 -2.79 0.65
C TYR A 54 11.80 -1.43 0.04
N LEU A 55 12.85 -0.77 0.52
CA LEU A 55 13.27 0.53 0.00
C LEU A 55 13.87 0.40 -1.40
N GLY A 56 13.67 1.43 -2.23
CA GLY A 56 14.18 1.47 -3.60
C GLY A 56 13.34 0.67 -4.61
N LYS A 57 12.19 0.13 -4.22
CA LYS A 57 11.25 -0.57 -5.11
C LYS A 57 9.88 0.08 -5.12
N ILE A 58 9.18 -0.03 -6.23
CA ILE A 58 7.79 0.43 -6.40
C ILE A 58 6.98 -0.72 -6.97
N SER A 59 5.77 -0.88 -6.47
CA SER A 59 4.77 -1.82 -7.01
C SER A 59 3.64 -1.06 -7.69
N THR A 60 3.12 -1.59 -8.78
CA THR A 60 1.97 -1.02 -9.51
C THR A 60 0.69 -1.02 -8.70
N THR A 61 0.56 -1.91 -7.73
CA THR A 61 -0.60 -2.00 -6.82
C THR A 61 -0.34 -1.38 -5.45
N GLY A 62 0.92 -1.06 -5.13
CA GLY A 62 1.36 -0.59 -3.82
C GLY A 62 1.57 -1.72 -2.80
N ASP A 63 1.50 -2.99 -3.23
CA ASP A 63 1.69 -4.20 -2.45
C ASP A 63 2.50 -5.25 -3.24
N PRO A 64 2.88 -6.39 -2.66
CA PRO A 64 3.70 -7.40 -3.35
C PRO A 64 2.97 -8.16 -4.46
N GLU A 65 1.66 -7.99 -4.65
CA GLU A 65 0.90 -8.66 -5.73
C GLU A 65 1.05 -7.95 -7.09
N GLY A 66 1.54 -6.68 -7.10
CA GLY A 66 1.76 -5.90 -8.30
C GLY A 66 3.10 -6.19 -8.98
N GLU A 67 3.27 -5.65 -10.17
CA GLU A 67 4.56 -5.65 -10.85
C GLU A 67 5.54 -4.76 -10.09
N ILE A 68 6.68 -5.33 -9.71
CA ILE A 68 7.70 -4.65 -8.91
C ILE A 68 8.79 -4.14 -9.83
N THR A 69 9.07 -2.85 -9.72
CA THR A 69 10.11 -2.16 -10.50
C THR A 69 11.08 -1.45 -9.57
N ASP A 70 12.36 -1.45 -9.92
CA ASP A 70 13.36 -0.67 -9.21
C ASP A 70 13.14 0.83 -9.46
N TYR A 71 13.14 1.63 -8.39
CA TYR A 71 12.90 3.08 -8.44
C TYR A 71 13.87 3.81 -9.38
N GLN A 72 15.10 3.31 -9.53
CA GLN A 72 16.11 3.86 -10.43
C GLN A 72 15.68 3.78 -11.90
N ASN A 73 15.02 2.70 -12.31
CA ASN A 73 14.59 2.52 -13.69
C ASN A 73 13.50 3.53 -14.07
N ILE A 74 12.69 3.98 -13.12
CA ILE A 74 11.64 4.97 -13.37
C ILE A 74 12.23 6.36 -13.61
N LYS A 75 13.24 6.77 -12.86
CA LYS A 75 13.93 8.05 -13.09
C LYS A 75 14.58 8.10 -14.46
N ASN A 76 15.22 7.01 -14.88
CA ASN A 76 15.88 6.96 -16.19
C ASN A 76 14.90 7.07 -17.36
N THR A 77 13.67 6.56 -17.22
CA THR A 77 12.62 6.65 -18.25
C THR A 77 12.07 8.08 -18.37
N HIS A 78 11.99 8.82 -17.28
CA HIS A 78 11.55 10.22 -17.29
C HIS A 78 12.59 11.19 -17.88
N TYR A 79 13.89 10.89 -17.75
CA TYR A 79 14.97 11.72 -18.34
C TYR A 79 15.13 11.52 -19.85
N GLN A 80 14.64 10.42 -20.42
CA GLN A 80 14.74 10.16 -21.87
C GLN A 80 13.64 10.87 -22.69
N ASN A 81 12.60 11.41 -22.04
CA ASN A 81 11.47 12.08 -22.72
C ASN A 81 11.53 13.62 -22.69
N THR A 82 12.62 14.21 -22.20
CA THR A 82 12.86 15.66 -22.34
C THR A 82 13.92 15.86 -23.41
N ASP A 83 13.51 16.50 -24.50
CA ASP A 83 14.33 16.87 -25.66
C ASP A 83 15.73 17.36 -25.28
N HIS A 84 16.74 16.55 -25.54
CA HIS A 84 18.13 16.99 -25.57
C HIS A 84 18.60 17.10 -27.05
N GLN A 85 18.29 18.23 -27.64
CA GLN A 85 19.11 18.76 -28.71
C GLN A 85 20.32 19.46 -28.05
N ASN A 86 21.53 19.02 -28.48
CA ASN A 86 22.87 19.55 -28.15
C ASN A 86 23.48 19.13 -26.79
N ILE A 87 24.18 17.99 -26.81
CA ILE A 87 25.36 17.79 -25.96
C ILE A 87 26.49 17.22 -26.82
N ASP A 88 27.62 17.95 -26.86
CA ASP A 88 28.84 17.57 -27.54
C ASP A 88 29.39 16.22 -27.09
N HIS A 89 29.70 15.38 -28.08
CA HIS A 89 30.30 14.04 -27.95
C HIS A 89 31.81 14.09 -27.67
N GLN A 90 32.22 14.54 -26.47
CA GLN A 90 33.65 14.45 -26.09
C GLN A 90 33.95 14.02 -24.65
N ASN A 91 33.04 13.32 -23.95
CA ASN A 91 33.41 12.64 -22.71
C ASN A 91 32.52 11.39 -22.52
N ALA A 92 32.92 10.31 -23.21
CA ALA A 92 32.18 9.04 -23.20
C ALA A 92 32.34 8.20 -21.93
N ASP A 93 33.08 8.64 -20.90
CA ASP A 93 33.41 7.84 -19.72
C ASP A 93 32.49 8.10 -18.49
N CYS A 94 31.49 8.96 -18.64
CA CYS A 94 30.58 9.29 -17.50
C CYS A 94 29.31 8.45 -17.43
N PHE A 95 29.04 7.56 -18.40
CA PHE A 95 27.74 6.88 -18.52
C PHE A 95 27.65 5.47 -17.92
N THR A 96 28.69 4.95 -17.27
CA THR A 96 28.68 3.58 -16.72
C THR A 96 28.50 3.48 -15.20
N ARG A 97 28.31 4.58 -14.48
CA ARG A 97 27.91 4.53 -13.08
C ARG A 97 26.42 4.77 -12.97
N SER A 98 25.65 3.68 -12.92
CA SER A 98 24.29 3.73 -12.33
C SER A 98 24.39 4.52 -11.02
N PRO A 99 23.56 5.56 -10.80
CA PRO A 99 23.60 6.28 -9.55
C PRO A 99 23.25 5.27 -8.44
N HIS A 100 24.27 4.81 -7.72
CA HIS A 100 24.03 3.99 -6.54
C HIS A 100 23.19 4.84 -5.57
N ILE A 101 21.95 4.45 -5.35
CA ILE A 101 21.19 5.03 -4.26
C ILE A 101 21.92 4.59 -2.98
N LEU A 102 22.54 5.55 -2.31
CA LEU A 102 23.11 5.28 -0.99
C LEU A 102 21.96 4.91 -0.04
N PRO A 103 22.13 3.85 0.76
CA PRO A 103 21.15 3.51 1.78
C PRO A 103 20.87 4.73 2.67
N PRO A 104 19.60 5.10 2.91
CA PRO A 104 19.31 6.15 3.86
C PRO A 104 19.77 5.73 5.25
N SER A 105 20.29 6.67 6.00
CA SER A 105 20.62 6.43 7.41
C SER A 105 19.35 6.20 8.23
N ARG A 106 19.45 5.48 9.35
CA ARG A 106 18.33 5.29 10.29
C ARG A 106 17.70 6.63 10.71
N THR A 107 18.53 7.64 10.96
CA THR A 107 18.07 8.98 11.34
C THR A 107 17.24 9.67 10.24
N GLU A 108 17.58 9.47 8.96
CA GLU A 108 16.79 10.01 7.84
C GLU A 108 15.44 9.30 7.73
N ILE A 109 15.40 7.99 7.97
CA ILE A 109 14.17 7.21 8.00
C ILE A 109 13.29 7.69 9.16
N GLU A 110 13.83 7.82 10.38
CA GLU A 110 13.10 8.31 11.56
C GLU A 110 12.50 9.70 11.34
N LYS A 111 13.27 10.63 10.77
CA LYS A 111 12.77 11.96 10.38
C LYS A 111 11.63 11.91 9.36
N THR A 112 11.68 10.93 8.45
CA THR A 112 10.64 10.75 7.44
C THR A 112 9.38 10.15 8.03
N ILE A 113 9.51 9.12 8.86
CA ILE A 113 8.41 8.45 9.56
C ILE A 113 7.67 9.42 10.48
N ALA A 114 8.39 10.31 11.17
CA ALA A 114 7.78 11.30 12.05
C ALA A 114 6.72 12.20 11.35
N LYS A 115 6.83 12.38 10.03
CA LYS A 115 5.86 13.16 9.23
C LYS A 115 4.52 12.44 9.04
N PHE A 116 4.46 11.14 9.31
CA PHE A 116 3.25 10.34 9.18
C PHE A 116 2.51 10.16 10.50
N ILE A 117 3.07 10.62 11.63
CA ILE A 117 2.42 10.52 12.95
C ILE A 117 1.40 11.66 13.10
N GLY A 118 0.26 11.35 13.68
CA GLY A 118 -0.87 12.27 13.89
C GLY A 118 -1.93 12.15 12.79
N GLN A 119 -2.70 13.21 12.61
CA GLN A 119 -3.73 13.27 11.56
C GLN A 119 -3.12 13.58 10.22
N ILE A 120 -3.30 12.68 9.27
CA ILE A 120 -2.85 12.84 7.88
C ILE A 120 -4.00 12.65 6.90
N ASP A 121 -3.89 13.29 5.75
CA ASP A 121 -4.80 13.08 4.63
C ASP A 121 -4.26 11.92 3.75
N GLN A 122 -4.94 10.78 3.80
CA GLN A 122 -4.61 9.61 3.01
C GLN A 122 -5.47 9.55 1.75
N THR A 123 -4.85 9.62 0.59
CA THR A 123 -5.53 9.25 -0.67
C THR A 123 -5.76 7.74 -0.69
N VAL A 124 -7.01 7.34 -0.87
CA VAL A 124 -7.37 5.92 -0.91
C VAL A 124 -6.70 5.26 -2.12
N PRO A 125 -6.02 4.11 -1.96
CA PRO A 125 -5.40 3.41 -3.08
C PRO A 125 -6.41 3.02 -4.16
N SER A 126 -6.00 3.08 -5.43
CA SER A 126 -6.84 2.67 -6.57
C SER A 126 -7.23 1.19 -6.50
N PHE A 127 -6.30 0.34 -6.02
CA PHE A 127 -6.53 -1.09 -5.79
C PHE A 127 -7.18 -1.35 -4.44
N SER A 128 -8.34 -0.71 -4.19
CA SER A 128 -9.10 -0.86 -2.94
C SER A 128 -10.54 -1.30 -3.18
N ALA A 129 -11.19 -1.78 -2.11
CA ALA A 129 -12.59 -2.19 -2.14
C ALA A 129 -13.59 -1.02 -2.05
N VAL A 130 -13.12 0.24 -2.02
CA VAL A 130 -13.96 1.43 -1.98
C VAL A 130 -14.82 1.50 -3.25
N LYS A 131 -16.07 1.93 -3.10
CA LYS A 131 -16.97 2.13 -4.24
C LYS A 131 -16.92 3.56 -4.74
N ILE A 132 -16.76 3.71 -6.05
CA ILE A 132 -16.83 4.96 -6.77
C ILE A 132 -17.93 4.82 -7.80
N ASN A 133 -18.94 5.66 -7.74
CA ASN A 133 -20.13 5.59 -8.62
C ASN A 133 -20.74 4.18 -8.68
N GLY A 134 -20.79 3.48 -7.52
CA GLY A 134 -21.37 2.14 -7.42
C GLY A 134 -20.43 0.97 -7.79
N GLN A 135 -19.30 1.22 -8.44
CA GLN A 135 -18.31 0.21 -8.83
C GLN A 135 -17.12 0.18 -7.84
N ARG A 136 -16.49 -0.97 -7.70
CA ARG A 136 -15.30 -1.11 -6.85
C ARG A 136 -14.08 -0.46 -7.52
N ALA A 137 -13.30 0.33 -6.78
CA ALA A 137 -12.13 1.03 -7.29
C ALA A 137 -11.12 0.08 -7.96
N TYR A 138 -10.84 -1.09 -7.35
CA TYR A 138 -9.93 -2.07 -7.93
C TYR A 138 -10.40 -2.62 -9.30
N GLN A 139 -11.72 -2.67 -9.56
CA GLN A 139 -12.25 -3.12 -10.86
C GLN A 139 -12.02 -2.06 -11.94
N LEU A 140 -12.15 -0.78 -11.58
CA LEU A 140 -11.86 0.34 -12.47
C LEU A 140 -10.34 0.41 -12.78
N ALA A 141 -9.51 0.27 -11.74
CA ALA A 141 -8.05 0.27 -11.88
C ALA A 141 -7.55 -0.88 -12.81
N ARG A 142 -8.10 -2.10 -12.66
CA ARG A 142 -7.75 -3.24 -13.55
C ARG A 142 -8.14 -3.02 -15.01
N ARG A 143 -9.11 -2.15 -15.29
CA ARG A 143 -9.49 -1.76 -16.67
C ARG A 143 -8.68 -0.59 -17.20
N GLY A 144 -7.70 -0.07 -16.43
CA GLY A 144 -6.91 1.09 -16.81
C GLY A 144 -7.68 2.41 -16.74
N GLU A 145 -8.85 2.45 -16.10
CA GLU A 145 -9.64 3.66 -15.97
C GLU A 145 -9.02 4.58 -14.91
N ALA A 146 -8.65 5.80 -15.32
CA ALA A 146 -8.18 6.83 -14.41
C ALA A 146 -9.36 7.36 -13.59
N VAL A 147 -9.34 7.12 -12.27
CA VAL A 147 -10.39 7.55 -11.36
C VAL A 147 -9.79 8.44 -10.28
N LYS A 148 -10.45 9.59 -10.04
CA LYS A 148 -10.09 10.45 -8.92
C LYS A 148 -10.44 9.76 -7.60
N MET A 149 -9.42 9.31 -6.88
CA MET A 149 -9.61 8.64 -5.61
C MET A 149 -9.94 9.65 -4.50
N PRO A 150 -10.87 9.31 -3.58
CA PRO A 150 -11.18 10.16 -2.44
C PRO A 150 -10.01 10.21 -1.45
N THR A 151 -9.90 11.32 -0.75
CA THR A 151 -8.99 11.48 0.38
C THR A 151 -9.77 11.32 1.67
N ARG A 152 -9.18 10.65 2.65
CA ARG A 152 -9.75 10.48 3.99
C ARG A 152 -8.74 10.89 5.04
N LYS A 153 -9.21 11.44 6.15
CA LYS A 153 -8.38 11.66 7.32
C LYS A 153 -8.18 10.35 8.07
N VAL A 154 -6.93 10.04 8.35
CA VAL A 154 -6.53 8.92 9.20
C VAL A 154 -5.64 9.45 10.32
N GLU A 155 -5.65 8.78 11.45
CA GLU A 155 -4.82 9.10 12.59
C GLU A 155 -3.84 7.96 12.84
N ILE A 156 -2.56 8.28 12.88
CA ILE A 156 -1.49 7.33 13.18
C ILE A 156 -0.91 7.73 14.53
N TYR A 157 -1.11 6.90 15.54
CA TYR A 157 -0.70 7.19 16.91
C TYR A 157 0.81 7.05 17.10
N SER A 158 1.39 6.01 16.50
CA SER A 158 2.83 5.74 16.59
C SER A 158 3.30 4.90 15.42
N ILE A 159 4.58 5.03 15.09
CA ILE A 159 5.29 4.14 14.17
C ILE A 159 6.62 3.83 14.84
N GLU A 160 6.97 2.56 14.94
CA GLU A 160 8.23 2.08 15.51
C GLU A 160 9.01 1.30 14.46
N ILE A 161 10.31 1.57 14.37
CA ILE A 161 11.22 0.80 13.52
C ILE A 161 11.70 -0.40 14.34
N LEU A 162 11.21 -1.58 14.02
CA LEU A 162 11.61 -2.83 14.68
C LEU A 162 13.01 -3.25 14.26
N SER A 163 13.30 -3.17 12.97
CA SER A 163 14.63 -3.46 12.41
C SER A 163 14.88 -2.63 11.16
N TYR A 164 16.14 -2.41 10.85
CA TYR A 164 16.55 -1.80 9.58
C TYR A 164 17.85 -2.42 9.12
N ASP A 165 17.80 -3.13 8.00
CA ASP A 165 18.93 -3.68 7.26
C ASP A 165 18.63 -3.51 5.77
N PHE A 166 19.24 -2.48 5.16
CA PHE A 166 18.93 -2.09 3.78
C PHE A 166 19.04 -3.29 2.81
N PRO A 167 18.02 -3.50 1.95
CA PRO A 167 16.90 -2.62 1.65
C PRO A 167 15.65 -2.81 2.51
N GLN A 168 15.66 -3.61 3.56
CA GLN A 168 14.51 -3.92 4.41
C GLN A 168 14.39 -2.95 5.60
N LEU A 169 13.19 -2.47 5.82
CA LEU A 169 12.75 -1.67 6.96
C LEU A 169 11.56 -2.34 7.61
#